data_7fd5a1fbb552be11528aae1775566a7b
#
_entry.id   7fd5a1fbb552be11528aae1775566a7b
#
_cell.length_a   1.000
_cell.length_b   1.000
_cell.length_c   1.000
_cell.angle_alpha   90.00
_cell.angle_beta   90.00
_cell.angle_gamma   90.00
#
_symmetry.space_group_name_H-M   'P 1'
#
loop_
_entity.id
_entity.type
_entity.pdbx_description
1 polymer ?
#
loop_
_entity_poly.entity_id
_entity_poly.type
_entity_poly.pdbx_seq_one_letter_code
_entity_poly.pdbx_strand_id
1 'polypeptide(L)'
;IGKKDHGPDFLLNHRHLWLRSRRQHAIMRVRSELSQAIRDFFYSRNYTLIDSPILTPAAAEGTSSLCETDYFGETKAYLSQSGQLYLEPAAAALGKVYCFGPTFRAEKSKTRRHLTEFWMVEPEVAWLDFDGLLDLCEEFLAELVARVVDRCALDLERLERDISKLEPATRRPYPRIDYGEAIAKLQGLGQQVSYGQDFGGDDETVLAEQFDRPVMVTRYPAHIKAFYMQPDPADATRALAVDVLAPEGYGEIIGGSVRSDSLEHLERQIA
;
A
#
# COMPACT_ATOMS: atom_id res chain seq x y z
N ILE A 1 10.70 -22.49 -24.86
CA ILE A 1 10.33 -21.13 -25.30
C ILE A 1 11.37 -20.72 -26.31
N GLY A 2 10.98 -20.55 -27.57
CA GLY A 2 11.89 -20.17 -28.67
C GLY A 2 12.16 -18.65 -28.69
N LYS A 3 12.87 -18.19 -29.72
CA LYS A 3 13.19 -16.76 -29.93
C LYS A 3 12.00 -15.90 -30.40
N LYS A 4 10.79 -16.46 -30.45
CA LYS A 4 9.57 -15.73 -30.80
C LYS A 4 9.04 -14.96 -29.59
N ASP A 5 8.35 -13.87 -29.84
CA ASP A 5 7.52 -13.24 -28.84
C ASP A 5 6.32 -14.15 -28.51
N HIS A 6 6.05 -14.30 -27.24
CA HIS A 6 4.99 -15.16 -26.72
C HIS A 6 4.02 -14.30 -25.90
N GLY A 7 2.72 -14.46 -26.14
CA GLY A 7 1.69 -13.79 -25.38
C GLY A 7 1.62 -14.25 -23.92
N PRO A 8 0.99 -13.45 -23.03
CA PRO A 8 0.88 -13.74 -21.60
C PRO A 8 0.30 -15.12 -21.30
N ASP A 9 -0.75 -15.54 -22.00
CA ASP A 9 -1.40 -16.85 -21.79
C ASP A 9 -0.45 -18.01 -22.04
N PHE A 10 0.31 -17.95 -23.13
CA PHE A 10 1.31 -18.97 -23.42
C PHE A 10 2.40 -19.01 -22.34
N LEU A 11 2.90 -17.87 -21.93
CA LEU A 11 3.94 -17.75 -20.90
C LEU A 11 3.46 -18.27 -19.55
N LEU A 12 2.23 -17.94 -19.15
CA LEU A 12 1.62 -18.42 -17.91
C LEU A 12 1.42 -19.94 -17.90
N ASN A 13 0.98 -20.53 -19.03
CA ASN A 13 0.84 -21.97 -19.17
C ASN A 13 2.20 -22.71 -19.16
N HIS A 14 3.27 -22.00 -19.51
CA HIS A 14 4.65 -22.52 -19.51
C HIS A 14 5.53 -21.83 -18.46
N ARG A 15 4.96 -21.41 -17.32
CA ARG A 15 5.66 -20.60 -16.31
C ARG A 15 6.95 -21.24 -15.77
N HIS A 16 7.01 -22.56 -15.69
CA HIS A 16 8.20 -23.30 -15.29
C HIS A 16 9.40 -23.09 -16.25
N LEU A 17 9.15 -22.80 -17.52
CA LEU A 17 10.16 -22.40 -18.49
C LEU A 17 10.37 -20.87 -18.48
N TRP A 18 9.29 -20.11 -18.35
CA TRP A 18 9.34 -18.67 -18.34
C TRP A 18 10.17 -18.12 -17.18
N LEU A 19 10.03 -18.69 -15.98
CA LEU A 19 10.85 -18.34 -14.81
C LEU A 19 12.36 -18.46 -15.05
N ARG A 20 12.79 -19.28 -16.00
CA ARG A 20 14.21 -19.45 -16.40
C ARG A 20 14.71 -18.36 -17.35
N SER A 21 13.84 -17.47 -17.82
CA SER A 21 14.25 -16.35 -18.67
C SER A 21 15.03 -15.31 -17.83
N ARG A 22 15.96 -14.62 -18.49
CA ARG A 22 16.79 -13.59 -17.83
C ARG A 22 15.93 -12.52 -17.15
N ARG A 23 14.84 -12.11 -17.82
CA ARG A 23 13.92 -11.09 -17.31
C ARG A 23 13.20 -11.56 -16.02
N GLN A 24 12.59 -12.76 -16.06
CA GLN A 24 11.88 -13.27 -14.87
C GLN A 24 12.84 -13.57 -13.72
N HIS A 25 14.03 -14.07 -14.02
CA HIS A 25 15.06 -14.27 -13.01
C HIS A 25 15.44 -12.95 -12.33
N ALA A 26 15.63 -11.85 -13.07
CA ALA A 26 15.91 -10.55 -12.52
C ALA A 26 14.74 -10.01 -11.64
N ILE A 27 13.48 -10.13 -12.13
CA ILE A 27 12.30 -9.75 -11.35
C ILE A 27 12.25 -10.50 -10.01
N MET A 28 12.46 -11.81 -10.02
CA MET A 28 12.39 -12.62 -8.78
C MET A 28 13.52 -12.28 -7.81
N ARG A 29 14.70 -11.91 -8.29
CA ARG A 29 15.82 -11.47 -7.45
C ARG A 29 15.54 -10.11 -6.80
N VAL A 30 15.04 -9.13 -7.56
CA VAL A 30 14.63 -7.83 -7.03
C VAL A 30 13.53 -8.03 -5.97
N ARG A 31 12.50 -8.84 -6.27
CA ARG A 31 11.44 -9.16 -5.31
C ARG A 31 11.98 -9.81 -4.04
N SER A 32 12.91 -10.75 -4.16
CA SER A 32 13.53 -11.41 -3.00
C SER A 32 14.31 -10.43 -2.13
N GLU A 33 15.13 -9.56 -2.74
CA GLU A 33 15.87 -8.52 -2.02
C GLU A 33 14.93 -7.53 -1.34
N LEU A 34 13.87 -7.10 -2.03
CA LEU A 34 12.87 -6.21 -1.47
C LEU A 34 12.15 -6.84 -0.25
N SER A 35 11.78 -8.12 -0.35
CA SER A 35 11.16 -8.85 0.75
C SER A 35 12.08 -8.96 1.98
N GLN A 36 13.38 -9.13 1.76
CA GLN A 36 14.37 -9.11 2.84
C GLN A 36 14.56 -7.70 3.41
N ALA A 37 14.61 -6.67 2.55
CA ALA A 37 14.73 -5.28 2.96
C ALA A 37 13.59 -4.85 3.89
N ILE A 38 12.35 -5.23 3.56
CA ILE A 38 11.16 -4.99 4.39
C ILE A 38 11.34 -5.58 5.78
N ARG A 39 11.74 -6.84 5.87
CA ARG A 39 11.94 -7.52 7.16
C ARG A 39 13.07 -6.89 7.97
N ASP A 40 14.18 -6.57 7.33
CA ASP A 40 15.33 -5.93 7.99
C ASP A 40 14.99 -4.53 8.51
N PHE A 41 14.20 -3.76 7.74
CA PHE A 41 13.71 -2.43 8.13
C PHE A 41 12.94 -2.48 9.46
N PHE A 42 11.96 -3.36 9.55
CA PHE A 42 11.14 -3.47 10.75
C PHE A 42 11.88 -4.13 11.91
N TYR A 43 12.68 -5.17 11.64
CA TYR A 43 13.47 -5.85 12.66
C TYR A 43 14.47 -4.91 13.35
N SER A 44 15.18 -4.09 12.56
CA SER A 44 16.17 -3.14 13.11
C SER A 44 15.55 -2.02 13.97
N ARG A 45 14.22 -1.81 13.84
CA ARG A 45 13.44 -0.81 14.58
C ARG A 45 12.62 -1.41 15.72
N ASN A 46 12.89 -2.66 16.06
CA ASN A 46 12.22 -3.41 17.14
C ASN A 46 10.72 -3.60 16.92
N TYR A 47 10.30 -3.83 15.66
CA TYR A 47 8.95 -4.28 15.38
C TYR A 47 8.85 -5.79 15.55
N THR A 48 7.75 -6.26 16.13
CA THR A 48 7.43 -7.67 16.21
C THR A 48 6.64 -8.10 14.98
N LEU A 49 7.13 -9.12 14.27
CA LEU A 49 6.37 -9.74 13.16
C LEU A 49 5.22 -10.55 13.73
N ILE A 50 4.02 -10.32 13.20
CA ILE A 50 2.79 -11.06 13.51
C ILE A 50 2.30 -11.73 12.22
N ASP A 51 2.13 -13.04 12.25
CA ASP A 51 1.51 -13.79 11.17
C ASP A 51 0.00 -13.80 11.37
N SER A 52 -0.71 -12.90 10.69
CA SER A 52 -2.16 -12.80 10.77
C SER A 52 -2.85 -14.00 10.08
N PRO A 53 -4.03 -14.43 10.54
CA PRO A 53 -4.79 -15.51 9.91
C PRO A 53 -5.18 -15.17 8.46
N ILE A 54 -5.11 -16.17 7.58
CA ILE A 54 -5.62 -16.06 6.21
C ILE A 54 -7.12 -16.27 6.17
N LEU A 55 -7.64 -17.22 6.98
CA LEU A 55 -9.07 -17.46 7.11
C LEU A 55 -9.63 -16.64 8.26
N THR A 56 -10.66 -15.85 7.98
CA THR A 56 -11.28 -14.94 8.95
C THR A 56 -12.81 -14.96 8.84
N PRO A 57 -13.54 -14.78 9.93
CA PRO A 57 -14.98 -14.57 9.89
C PRO A 57 -15.38 -13.13 9.57
N ALA A 58 -14.43 -12.17 9.58
CA ALA A 58 -14.68 -10.73 9.51
C ALA A 58 -14.15 -10.10 8.23
N ALA A 59 -14.87 -9.10 7.71
CA ALA A 59 -14.39 -8.17 6.70
C ALA A 59 -13.56 -7.06 7.36
N ALA A 60 -12.40 -6.74 6.81
CA ALA A 60 -11.55 -5.65 7.29
C ALA A 60 -11.79 -4.34 6.51
N GLU A 61 -12.15 -4.44 5.25
CA GLU A 61 -12.38 -3.32 4.34
C GLU A 61 -13.88 -3.22 4.03
N GLY A 62 -14.38 -2.00 3.84
CA GLY A 62 -15.78 -1.72 3.49
C GLY A 62 -16.21 -2.15 2.08
N THR A 63 -15.50 -3.09 1.48
CA THR A 63 -15.78 -3.62 0.15
C THR A 63 -16.87 -4.67 0.18
N SER A 64 -17.72 -4.66 -0.84
CA SER A 64 -18.91 -5.51 -0.95
C SER A 64 -18.62 -6.97 -1.26
N SER A 65 -17.39 -7.35 -1.59
CA SER A 65 -17.09 -8.71 -2.06
C SER A 65 -15.91 -9.34 -1.35
N LEU A 66 -16.20 -10.43 -0.60
CA LEU A 66 -15.23 -11.28 0.06
C LEU A 66 -15.00 -12.56 -0.74
N CYS A 67 -13.78 -13.09 -0.70
CA CYS A 67 -13.50 -14.44 -1.18
C CYS A 67 -14.00 -15.46 -0.13
N GLU A 68 -15.22 -15.94 -0.31
CA GLU A 68 -15.88 -16.87 0.59
C GLU A 68 -15.36 -18.30 0.41
N THR A 69 -15.23 -19.04 1.50
CA THR A 69 -14.96 -20.48 1.50
C THR A 69 -15.83 -21.20 2.52
N ASP A 70 -16.13 -22.45 2.25
CA ASP A 70 -16.80 -23.34 3.23
C ASP A 70 -15.84 -23.69 4.35
N TYR A 71 -16.34 -23.67 5.60
CA TYR A 71 -15.56 -23.99 6.79
C TYR A 71 -16.20 -25.17 7.52
N PHE A 72 -15.70 -26.36 7.23
CA PHE A 72 -16.15 -27.66 7.77
C PHE A 72 -17.64 -28.01 7.52
N GLY A 73 -18.29 -27.36 6.55
CA GLY A 73 -19.73 -27.56 6.27
C GLY A 73 -20.67 -26.96 7.32
N GLU A 74 -20.16 -26.21 8.31
CA GLU A 74 -20.94 -25.64 9.42
C GLU A 74 -21.11 -24.12 9.27
N THR A 75 -20.04 -23.44 8.89
CA THR A 75 -20.00 -21.98 8.75
C THR A 75 -19.24 -21.54 7.50
N LYS A 76 -19.25 -20.24 7.25
CA LYS A 76 -18.45 -19.63 6.19
C LYS A 76 -17.24 -18.95 6.79
N ALA A 77 -16.12 -19.06 6.11
CA ALA A 77 -14.95 -18.24 6.33
C ALA A 77 -14.61 -17.44 5.07
N TYR A 78 -13.79 -16.44 5.21
CA TYR A 78 -13.37 -15.59 4.14
C TYR A 78 -11.85 -15.51 4.10
N LEU A 79 -11.28 -15.35 2.91
CA LEU A 79 -9.87 -15.01 2.78
C LEU A 79 -9.64 -13.56 3.22
N SER A 80 -8.62 -13.35 4.04
CA SER A 80 -8.36 -12.05 4.67
C SER A 80 -8.05 -10.96 3.65
N GLN A 81 -8.67 -9.79 3.80
CA GLN A 81 -8.40 -8.59 3.01
C GLN A 81 -7.24 -7.76 3.57
N SER A 82 -6.89 -7.94 4.84
CA SER A 82 -5.87 -7.18 5.58
C SER A 82 -5.56 -7.88 6.90
N GLY A 83 -4.36 -7.70 7.41
CA GLY A 83 -3.97 -8.12 8.76
C GLY A 83 -4.35 -7.12 9.85
N GLN A 84 -4.86 -5.92 9.49
CA GLN A 84 -5.09 -4.80 10.41
C GLN A 84 -5.85 -5.20 11.68
N LEU A 85 -7.00 -5.89 11.56
CA LEU A 85 -7.84 -6.24 12.70
C LEU A 85 -7.16 -7.17 13.73
N TYR A 86 -6.12 -7.89 13.30
CA TYR A 86 -5.30 -8.73 14.19
C TYR A 86 -4.08 -7.98 14.71
N LEU A 87 -3.58 -7.00 13.96
CA LEU A 87 -2.43 -6.19 14.34
C LEU A 87 -2.78 -5.12 15.39
N GLU A 88 -3.97 -4.53 15.35
CA GLU A 88 -4.37 -3.51 16.33
C GLU A 88 -4.34 -4.03 17.78
N PRO A 89 -4.94 -5.19 18.13
CA PRO A 89 -4.79 -5.76 19.47
C PRO A 89 -3.35 -6.16 19.78
N ALA A 90 -2.59 -6.64 18.79
CA ALA A 90 -1.18 -6.97 18.97
C ALA A 90 -0.35 -5.71 19.24
N ALA A 91 -0.62 -4.58 18.57
CA ALA A 91 0.03 -3.30 18.82
C ALA A 91 -0.27 -2.78 20.24
N ALA A 92 -1.50 -2.95 20.72
CA ALA A 92 -1.85 -2.59 22.09
C ALA A 92 -1.05 -3.38 23.14
N ALA A 93 -0.64 -4.62 22.82
CA ALA A 93 0.15 -5.47 23.72
C ALA A 93 1.66 -5.28 23.55
N LEU A 94 2.16 -5.08 22.33
CA LEU A 94 3.59 -5.14 21.98
C LEU A 94 4.17 -3.80 21.52
N GLY A 95 3.34 -2.79 21.29
CA GLY A 95 3.72 -1.43 20.92
C GLY A 95 3.98 -1.24 19.43
N LYS A 96 4.88 -2.02 18.84
CA LYS A 96 5.26 -1.94 17.42
C LYS A 96 5.17 -3.32 16.80
N VAL A 97 4.24 -3.49 15.87
CA VAL A 97 4.03 -4.76 15.17
C VAL A 97 3.92 -4.55 13.68
N TYR A 98 4.10 -5.59 12.90
CA TYR A 98 3.80 -5.60 11.48
C TYR A 98 3.44 -6.99 11.02
N CYS A 99 2.67 -7.10 9.94
CA CYS A 99 2.58 -8.31 9.15
C CYS A 99 3.15 -8.09 7.75
N PHE A 100 3.52 -9.18 7.11
CA PHE A 100 3.90 -9.19 5.70
C PHE A 100 3.45 -10.52 5.10
N GLY A 101 2.26 -10.52 4.55
CA GLY A 101 1.58 -11.74 4.12
C GLY A 101 0.60 -11.54 2.97
N PRO A 102 -0.01 -12.64 2.51
CA PRO A 102 -0.98 -12.61 1.43
C PRO A 102 -2.30 -11.99 1.91
N THR A 103 -2.88 -11.17 1.03
CA THR A 103 -4.20 -10.57 1.17
C THR A 103 -5.02 -10.80 -0.08
N PHE A 104 -6.35 -10.79 0.05
CA PHE A 104 -7.26 -11.21 -0.99
C PHE A 104 -8.40 -10.20 -1.15
N ARG A 105 -8.64 -9.76 -2.38
CA ARG A 105 -9.76 -8.88 -2.71
C ARG A 105 -10.54 -9.47 -3.88
N ALA A 106 -11.83 -9.75 -3.68
CA ALA A 106 -12.69 -10.45 -4.65
C ALA A 106 -13.21 -9.55 -5.77
N GLU A 107 -12.67 -8.38 -5.94
CA GLU A 107 -13.07 -7.41 -6.96
C GLU A 107 -12.66 -7.87 -8.36
N LYS A 108 -13.60 -7.86 -9.29
CA LYS A 108 -13.34 -8.15 -10.70
C LYS A 108 -12.77 -6.92 -11.41
N SER A 109 -11.64 -6.43 -10.94
CA SER A 109 -10.96 -5.31 -11.59
C SER A 109 -10.13 -5.76 -12.79
N LYS A 110 -10.20 -5.01 -13.89
CA LYS A 110 -9.38 -5.20 -15.08
C LYS A 110 -8.27 -4.16 -15.20
N THR A 111 -7.95 -3.46 -14.12
CA THR A 111 -6.89 -2.45 -14.13
C THR A 111 -5.51 -3.09 -14.07
N ARG A 112 -4.47 -2.33 -14.41
CA ARG A 112 -3.07 -2.78 -14.31
C ARG A 112 -2.56 -2.90 -12.88
N ARG A 113 -3.28 -2.33 -11.90
CA ARG A 113 -2.82 -2.14 -10.51
C ARG A 113 -3.46 -3.10 -9.53
N HIS A 114 -4.60 -3.71 -9.89
CA HIS A 114 -5.36 -4.54 -8.96
C HIS A 114 -5.17 -6.03 -9.24
N LEU A 115 -4.80 -6.75 -8.21
CA LEU A 115 -4.72 -8.22 -8.20
C LEU A 115 -5.73 -8.75 -7.20
N THR A 116 -6.25 -9.95 -7.46
CA THR A 116 -7.14 -10.66 -6.52
C THR A 116 -6.38 -11.19 -5.30
N GLU A 117 -5.08 -11.51 -5.48
CA GLU A 117 -4.17 -11.96 -4.42
C GLU A 117 -2.86 -11.17 -4.54
N PHE A 118 -2.42 -10.58 -3.44
CA PHE A 118 -1.15 -9.87 -3.36
C PHE A 118 -0.60 -9.89 -1.93
N TRP A 119 0.66 -9.54 -1.79
CA TRP A 119 1.31 -9.43 -0.48
C TRP A 119 1.26 -7.99 0.01
N MET A 120 0.79 -7.80 1.22
CA MET A 120 0.70 -6.49 1.87
C MET A 120 1.65 -6.42 3.06
N VAL A 121 2.25 -5.25 3.24
CA VAL A 121 3.06 -4.90 4.41
C VAL A 121 2.25 -3.94 5.25
N GLU A 122 1.95 -4.30 6.46
CA GLU A 122 1.01 -3.55 7.32
C GLU A 122 1.63 -3.37 8.70
N PRO A 123 2.33 -2.27 8.99
CA PRO A 123 2.75 -1.94 10.35
C PRO A 123 1.61 -1.28 11.13
N GLU A 124 1.48 -1.65 12.41
CA GLU A 124 0.65 -0.94 13.40
C GLU A 124 1.53 -0.54 14.58
N VAL A 125 1.42 0.72 14.98
CA VAL A 125 2.27 1.30 16.03
C VAL A 125 1.41 2.04 17.04
N ALA A 126 1.44 1.58 18.29
CA ALA A 126 0.79 2.29 19.39
C ALA A 126 1.50 3.63 19.66
N TRP A 127 0.71 4.65 19.98
CA TRP A 127 1.17 6.00 20.38
C TRP A 127 1.97 6.77 19.34
N LEU A 128 1.96 6.38 18.09
CA LEU A 128 2.55 7.15 17.00
C LEU A 128 1.56 8.25 16.56
N ASP A 129 2.01 9.49 16.57
CA ASP A 129 1.23 10.60 16.05
C ASP A 129 1.24 10.68 14.52
N PHE A 130 0.52 11.66 13.97
CA PHE A 130 0.38 11.79 12.53
C PHE A 130 1.71 12.15 11.84
N ASP A 131 2.50 13.02 12.42
CA ASP A 131 3.81 13.38 11.85
C ASP A 131 4.78 12.20 11.88
N GLY A 132 4.76 11.42 12.96
CA GLY A 132 5.51 10.18 13.06
C GLY A 132 5.09 9.12 12.04
N LEU A 133 3.79 9.03 11.69
CA LEU A 133 3.30 8.18 10.60
C LEU A 133 3.87 8.62 9.26
N LEU A 134 3.84 9.92 8.95
CA LEU A 134 4.41 10.45 7.71
C LEU A 134 5.91 10.18 7.61
N ASP A 135 6.64 10.39 8.69
CA ASP A 135 8.07 10.13 8.76
C ASP A 135 8.39 8.64 8.57
N LEU A 136 7.59 7.74 9.15
CA LEU A 136 7.73 6.30 8.97
C LEU A 136 7.54 5.88 7.51
N CYS A 137 6.52 6.42 6.82
CA CYS A 137 6.28 6.16 5.41
C CYS A 137 7.47 6.60 4.54
N GLU A 138 7.99 7.81 4.76
CA GLU A 138 9.15 8.32 4.04
C GLU A 138 10.39 7.47 4.26
N GLU A 139 10.68 7.16 5.53
CA GLU A 139 11.85 6.39 5.91
C GLU A 139 11.82 4.99 5.31
N PHE A 140 10.66 4.34 5.41
CA PHE A 140 10.44 3.02 4.84
C PHE A 140 10.71 2.98 3.34
N LEU A 141 10.06 3.86 2.58
CA LEU A 141 10.21 3.88 1.13
C LEU A 141 11.61 4.26 0.70
N ALA A 142 12.20 5.29 1.31
CA ALA A 142 13.55 5.76 0.96
C ALA A 142 14.60 4.66 1.17
N GLU A 143 14.55 3.93 2.30
CA GLU A 143 15.48 2.83 2.56
C GLU A 143 15.28 1.64 1.63
N LEU A 144 14.03 1.27 1.33
CA LEU A 144 13.74 0.17 0.41
C LEU A 144 14.25 0.46 -0.99
N VAL A 145 13.96 1.66 -1.51
CA VAL A 145 14.43 2.07 -2.85
C VAL A 145 15.95 2.16 -2.89
N ALA A 146 16.58 2.77 -1.89
CA ALA A 146 18.03 2.86 -1.81
C ALA A 146 18.69 1.46 -1.82
N ARG A 147 18.16 0.52 -1.06
CA ARG A 147 18.68 -0.85 -1.01
C ARG A 147 18.52 -1.60 -2.34
N VAL A 148 17.38 -1.43 -3.02
CA VAL A 148 17.16 -2.05 -4.34
C VAL A 148 18.09 -1.45 -5.38
N VAL A 149 18.27 -0.12 -5.40
CA VAL A 149 19.19 0.55 -6.32
C VAL A 149 20.64 0.08 -6.09
N ASP A 150 21.06 -0.06 -4.81
CA ASP A 150 22.40 -0.51 -4.46
C ASP A 150 22.63 -1.99 -4.81
N ARG A 151 21.76 -2.88 -4.35
CA ARG A 151 22.01 -4.33 -4.41
C ARG A 151 21.52 -5.01 -5.68
N CYS A 152 20.58 -4.40 -6.39
CA CYS A 152 19.97 -4.99 -7.58
C CYS A 152 20.36 -4.28 -8.89
N ALA A 153 21.44 -3.49 -8.91
CA ALA A 153 21.84 -2.69 -10.08
C ALA A 153 21.91 -3.51 -11.39
N LEU A 154 22.55 -4.69 -11.37
CA LEU A 154 22.63 -5.58 -12.52
C LEU A 154 21.27 -6.18 -12.94
N ASP A 155 20.38 -6.42 -11.98
CA ASP A 155 19.05 -6.94 -12.30
C ASP A 155 18.13 -5.83 -12.82
N LEU A 156 18.28 -4.59 -12.32
CA LEU A 156 17.61 -3.39 -12.85
C LEU A 156 18.06 -3.09 -14.29
N GLU A 157 19.36 -3.19 -14.58
CA GLU A 157 19.90 -3.07 -15.95
C GLU A 157 19.29 -4.12 -16.90
N ARG A 158 19.20 -5.39 -16.46
CA ARG A 158 18.56 -6.47 -17.24
C ARG A 158 17.07 -6.24 -17.49
N LEU A 159 16.43 -5.49 -16.62
CA LEU A 159 15.03 -5.09 -16.73
C LEU A 159 14.85 -3.82 -17.54
N GLU A 160 15.95 -3.21 -18.00
CA GLU A 160 15.95 -1.93 -18.72
C GLU A 160 15.30 -0.81 -17.87
N ARG A 161 15.47 -0.90 -16.54
CA ARG A 161 14.91 0.09 -15.62
C ARG A 161 15.82 1.32 -15.52
N ASP A 162 15.28 2.46 -15.84
CA ASP A 162 15.97 3.75 -15.67
C ASP A 162 16.11 4.05 -14.17
N ILE A 163 17.32 3.88 -13.64
CA ILE A 163 17.64 4.10 -12.22
C ILE A 163 17.51 5.57 -11.85
N SER A 164 17.77 6.51 -12.78
CA SER A 164 17.68 7.95 -12.51
C SER A 164 16.27 8.38 -12.05
N LYS A 165 15.24 7.62 -12.42
CA LYS A 165 13.85 7.82 -11.95
C LYS A 165 13.57 7.23 -10.56
N LEU A 166 14.41 6.33 -10.07
CA LEU A 166 14.31 5.78 -8.71
C LEU A 166 15.12 6.59 -7.70
N GLU A 167 16.26 7.16 -8.12
CA GLU A 167 17.16 7.89 -7.23
C GLU A 167 16.50 9.03 -6.43
N PRO A 168 15.57 9.84 -7.00
CA PRO A 168 14.89 10.87 -6.20
C PRO A 168 14.14 10.31 -5.00
N ALA A 169 13.58 9.10 -5.11
CA ALA A 169 12.85 8.46 -4.02
C ALA A 169 13.76 7.95 -2.89
N THR A 170 15.09 7.92 -3.07
CA THR A 170 16.04 7.59 -1.99
C THR A 170 16.30 8.75 -1.04
N ARG A 171 15.82 9.95 -1.36
CA ARG A 171 16.12 11.19 -0.62
C ARG A 171 14.87 11.75 0.04
N ARG A 172 14.97 12.06 1.32
CA ARG A 172 13.96 12.76 2.12
C ARG A 172 14.25 14.25 2.22
N PRO A 173 13.26 15.11 2.52
CA PRO A 173 11.86 14.78 2.71
C PRO A 173 11.10 14.55 1.39
N TYR A 174 9.98 13.82 1.47
CA TYR A 174 9.01 13.73 0.38
C TYR A 174 8.06 14.95 0.42
N PRO A 175 7.53 15.38 -0.73
CA PRO A 175 6.49 16.40 -0.78
C PRO A 175 5.27 15.96 0.04
N ARG A 176 4.76 16.88 0.89
CA ARG A 176 3.53 16.69 1.67
C ARG A 176 2.56 17.79 1.26
N ILE A 177 1.40 17.41 0.78
CA ILE A 177 0.33 18.34 0.41
C ILE A 177 -0.97 17.90 1.09
N ASP A 178 -1.86 18.85 1.40
CA ASP A 178 -3.17 18.44 1.89
C ASP A 178 -4.12 18.11 0.73
N TYR A 179 -5.21 17.42 1.04
CA TYR A 179 -6.19 17.00 0.04
C TYR A 179 -6.78 18.19 -0.73
N GLY A 180 -7.01 19.34 -0.08
CA GLY A 180 -7.52 20.56 -0.75
C GLY A 180 -6.52 21.12 -1.75
N GLU A 181 -5.22 21.11 -1.41
CA GLU A 181 -4.15 21.50 -2.35
C GLU A 181 -4.04 20.52 -3.52
N ALA A 182 -4.22 19.22 -3.27
CA ALA A 182 -4.23 18.20 -4.32
C ALA A 182 -5.40 18.42 -5.29
N ILE A 183 -6.61 18.67 -4.80
CA ILE A 183 -7.78 19.03 -5.63
C ILE A 183 -7.51 20.27 -6.47
N ALA A 184 -6.98 21.34 -5.88
CA ALA A 184 -6.68 22.58 -6.61
C ALA A 184 -5.65 22.37 -7.72
N LYS A 185 -4.60 21.54 -7.46
CA LYS A 185 -3.61 21.17 -8.47
C LYS A 185 -4.24 20.39 -9.62
N LEU A 186 -5.04 19.37 -9.32
CA LEU A 186 -5.73 18.55 -10.33
C LEU A 186 -6.68 19.39 -11.20
N GLN A 187 -7.45 20.27 -10.60
CA GLN A 187 -8.31 21.21 -11.35
C GLN A 187 -7.50 22.14 -12.23
N GLY A 188 -6.37 22.66 -11.74
CA GLY A 188 -5.43 23.46 -12.51
C GLY A 188 -4.82 22.74 -13.71
N LEU A 189 -4.74 21.40 -13.65
CA LEU A 189 -4.30 20.52 -14.74
C LEU A 189 -5.44 20.06 -15.65
N GLY A 190 -6.67 20.54 -15.42
CA GLY A 190 -7.83 20.26 -16.25
C GLY A 190 -8.61 18.99 -15.87
N GLN A 191 -8.30 18.37 -14.73
CA GLN A 191 -9.05 17.22 -14.23
C GLN A 191 -10.41 17.64 -13.68
N GLN A 192 -11.43 16.79 -13.87
CA GLN A 192 -12.81 17.03 -13.44
C GLN A 192 -13.04 16.42 -12.05
N VAL A 193 -12.32 16.95 -11.06
CA VAL A 193 -12.40 16.50 -9.65
C VAL A 193 -13.14 17.51 -8.80
N SER A 194 -13.90 17.04 -7.82
CA SER A 194 -14.61 17.87 -6.84
C SER A 194 -14.15 17.56 -5.42
N TYR A 195 -14.12 18.58 -4.56
CA TYR A 195 -13.80 18.37 -3.14
C TYR A 195 -14.82 17.41 -2.50
N GLY A 196 -14.34 16.45 -1.73
CA GLY A 196 -15.17 15.44 -1.07
C GLY A 196 -15.36 14.14 -1.86
N GLN A 197 -14.68 13.98 -3.00
CA GLN A 197 -14.63 12.74 -3.77
C GLN A 197 -13.26 12.08 -3.61
N ASP A 198 -13.22 10.76 -3.55
CA ASP A 198 -11.94 10.04 -3.56
C ASP A 198 -11.28 10.14 -4.94
N PHE A 199 -9.96 10.04 -5.00
CA PHE A 199 -9.23 10.10 -6.26
C PHE A 199 -9.43 8.81 -7.06
N GLY A 200 -9.66 8.97 -8.35
CA GLY A 200 -9.54 7.85 -9.28
C GLY A 200 -8.07 7.59 -9.64
N GLY A 201 -7.78 6.40 -10.15
CA GLY A 201 -6.41 6.04 -10.53
C GLY A 201 -5.79 6.95 -11.60
N ASP A 202 -6.59 7.62 -12.42
CA ASP A 202 -6.11 8.61 -13.40
C ASP A 202 -5.74 9.92 -12.69
N ASP A 203 -6.51 10.34 -11.68
CA ASP A 203 -6.24 11.54 -10.89
C ASP A 203 -4.95 11.37 -10.08
N GLU A 204 -4.78 10.21 -9.44
CA GLU A 204 -3.54 9.85 -8.74
C GLU A 204 -2.32 9.89 -9.66
N THR A 205 -2.47 9.37 -10.88
CA THR A 205 -1.40 9.39 -11.89
C THR A 205 -1.02 10.81 -12.26
N VAL A 206 -2.01 11.64 -12.62
CA VAL A 206 -1.79 13.03 -13.01
C VAL A 206 -1.16 13.84 -11.88
N LEU A 207 -1.60 13.61 -10.65
CA LEU A 207 -1.05 14.30 -9.48
C LEU A 207 0.40 13.87 -9.20
N ALA A 208 0.66 12.56 -9.17
CA ALA A 208 1.97 12.01 -8.86
C ALA A 208 3.03 12.38 -9.91
N GLU A 209 2.66 12.54 -11.18
CA GLU A 209 3.54 12.98 -12.26
C GLU A 209 4.05 14.44 -12.11
N GLN A 210 3.46 15.22 -11.19
CA GLN A 210 3.95 16.57 -10.88
C GLN A 210 5.18 16.56 -9.96
N PHE A 211 5.61 15.38 -9.49
CA PHE A 211 6.70 15.23 -8.55
C PHE A 211 7.73 14.22 -9.08
N ASP A 212 9.00 14.43 -8.73
CA ASP A 212 10.12 13.54 -9.11
C ASP A 212 10.25 12.30 -8.19
N ARG A 213 9.48 12.29 -7.09
CA ARG A 213 9.49 11.25 -6.04
C ARG A 213 8.09 11.07 -5.47
N PRO A 214 7.85 10.06 -4.61
CA PRO A 214 6.54 9.88 -3.99
C PRO A 214 6.06 11.14 -3.28
N VAL A 215 4.77 11.45 -3.43
CA VAL A 215 4.09 12.57 -2.76
C VAL A 215 3.10 12.03 -1.75
N MET A 216 3.00 12.66 -0.59
CA MET A 216 2.04 12.35 0.45
C MET A 216 0.86 13.31 0.36
N VAL A 217 -0.32 12.77 0.10
CA VAL A 217 -1.58 13.52 0.18
C VAL A 217 -2.20 13.24 1.54
N THR A 218 -2.52 14.29 2.29
CA THR A 218 -2.90 14.19 3.70
C THR A 218 -4.23 14.86 3.98
N ARG A 219 -4.85 14.52 5.13
CA ARG A 219 -6.04 15.18 5.67
C ARG A 219 -7.22 15.17 4.70
N TYR A 220 -7.56 13.99 4.25
CA TYR A 220 -8.75 13.76 3.45
C TYR A 220 -10.04 14.11 4.21
N PRO A 221 -11.14 14.45 3.49
CA PRO A 221 -12.44 14.57 4.13
C PRO A 221 -12.82 13.27 4.87
N ALA A 222 -13.25 13.39 6.14
CA ALA A 222 -13.50 12.22 6.99
C ALA A 222 -14.58 11.28 6.41
N HIS A 223 -15.58 11.81 5.70
CA HIS A 223 -16.70 11.03 5.17
C HIS A 223 -16.32 10.11 3.99
N ILE A 224 -15.14 10.29 3.37
CA ILE A 224 -14.66 9.40 2.29
C ILE A 224 -13.61 8.40 2.78
N LYS A 225 -13.23 8.45 4.03
CA LYS A 225 -12.24 7.54 4.64
C LYS A 225 -12.91 6.60 5.63
N ALA A 226 -12.19 5.57 6.05
CA ALA A 226 -12.73 4.52 6.91
C ALA A 226 -13.12 5.06 8.30
N PHE A 227 -14.15 4.48 8.89
CA PHE A 227 -14.79 4.90 10.14
C PHE A 227 -13.84 4.95 11.35
N TYR A 228 -12.78 4.15 11.33
CA TYR A 228 -11.82 4.04 12.41
C TYR A 228 -10.72 5.10 12.40
N MET A 229 -10.68 5.95 11.39
CA MET A 229 -9.65 6.97 11.29
C MET A 229 -9.91 8.15 12.24
N GLN A 230 -8.85 8.63 12.88
CA GLN A 230 -8.91 9.77 13.80
C GLN A 230 -9.29 11.04 13.06
N PRO A 231 -10.34 11.78 13.50
CA PRO A 231 -10.58 13.12 13.01
C PRO A 231 -9.42 14.07 13.34
N ASP A 232 -9.12 15.00 12.45
CA ASP A 232 -8.09 16.02 12.70
C ASP A 232 -8.58 16.94 13.84
N PRO A 233 -7.81 17.11 14.94
CA PRO A 233 -8.17 17.98 16.04
C PRO A 233 -8.37 19.47 15.64
N ALA A 234 -7.73 19.89 14.54
CA ALA A 234 -7.87 21.26 14.03
C ALA A 234 -9.14 21.44 13.16
N ASP A 235 -9.60 20.36 12.52
CA ASP A 235 -10.79 20.37 11.65
C ASP A 235 -11.39 18.95 11.60
N ALA A 236 -12.38 18.69 12.43
CA ALA A 236 -13.03 17.37 12.55
C ALA A 236 -13.76 16.89 11.25
N THR A 237 -13.90 17.75 10.25
CA THR A 237 -14.39 17.34 8.92
C THR A 237 -13.35 16.60 8.10
N ARG A 238 -12.10 16.54 8.55
CA ARG A 238 -10.96 15.86 7.95
C ARG A 238 -10.48 14.70 8.83
N ALA A 239 -9.88 13.71 8.23
CA ALA A 239 -9.24 12.60 8.92
C ALA A 239 -7.71 12.74 8.89
N LEU A 240 -7.03 12.30 9.95
CA LEU A 240 -5.57 12.14 9.98
C LEU A 240 -5.17 10.90 9.15
N ALA A 241 -5.40 11.02 7.84
CA ALA A 241 -5.11 10.01 6.83
C ALA A 241 -4.04 10.50 5.87
N VAL A 242 -3.30 9.56 5.29
CA VAL A 242 -2.29 9.80 4.25
C VAL A 242 -2.37 8.72 3.19
N ASP A 243 -2.33 9.14 1.93
CA ASP A 243 -2.08 8.27 0.79
C ASP A 243 -0.74 8.69 0.16
N VAL A 244 0.18 7.74 -0.01
CA VAL A 244 1.47 7.98 -0.65
C VAL A 244 1.38 7.56 -2.10
N LEU A 245 1.50 8.51 -3.00
CA LEU A 245 1.38 8.29 -4.44
C LEU A 245 2.77 8.24 -5.08
N ALA A 246 3.05 7.16 -5.80
CA ALA A 246 4.30 7.01 -6.53
C ALA A 246 4.17 7.52 -7.97
N PRO A 247 5.21 8.18 -8.52
CA PRO A 247 5.23 8.68 -9.89
C PRO A 247 5.20 7.53 -10.92
N GLU A 248 5.26 7.88 -12.21
CA GLU A 248 5.27 6.96 -13.35
C GLU A 248 3.99 6.10 -13.48
N GLY A 249 2.86 6.61 -12.97
CA GLY A 249 1.57 5.93 -13.10
C GLY A 249 1.35 4.78 -12.12
N TYR A 250 2.18 4.64 -11.08
CA TYR A 250 1.97 3.62 -10.05
C TYR A 250 0.83 3.98 -9.10
N GLY A 251 0.56 5.29 -8.85
CA GLY A 251 -0.51 5.75 -7.97
C GLY A 251 -0.26 5.42 -6.50
N GLU A 252 -1.33 5.17 -5.75
CA GLU A 252 -1.25 4.84 -4.33
C GLU A 252 -0.43 3.56 -4.08
N ILE A 253 0.60 3.68 -3.26
CA ILE A 253 1.46 2.57 -2.81
C ILE A 253 1.41 2.36 -1.30
N ILE A 254 0.97 3.35 -0.52
CA ILE A 254 0.69 3.24 0.90
C ILE A 254 -0.57 4.05 1.20
N GLY A 255 -1.55 3.44 1.89
CA GLY A 255 -2.63 4.11 2.59
C GLY A 255 -2.43 3.97 4.09
N GLY A 256 -2.56 5.05 4.84
CA GLY A 256 -2.34 5.02 6.28
C GLY A 256 -3.16 6.05 7.05
N SER A 257 -3.32 5.83 8.36
CA SER A 257 -4.03 6.77 9.21
C SER A 257 -3.63 6.63 10.68
N VAL A 258 -3.90 7.66 11.46
CA VAL A 258 -4.00 7.52 12.92
C VAL A 258 -5.35 6.88 13.23
N ARG A 259 -5.36 5.89 14.12
CA ARG A 259 -6.59 5.24 14.59
C ARG A 259 -7.29 6.12 15.61
N SER A 260 -8.63 6.13 15.59
CA SER A 260 -9.40 6.88 16.59
C SER A 260 -9.18 6.31 17.98
N ASP A 261 -8.90 7.17 18.95
CA ASP A 261 -8.80 6.85 20.38
C ASP A 261 -10.10 7.12 21.13
N SER A 262 -11.16 7.59 20.46
CA SER A 262 -12.46 7.89 21.03
C SER A 262 -13.46 6.78 20.79
N LEU A 263 -13.82 6.06 21.87
CA LEU A 263 -14.88 5.04 21.85
C LEU A 263 -16.21 5.63 21.35
N GLU A 264 -16.59 6.83 21.84
CA GLU A 264 -17.81 7.50 21.42
C GLU A 264 -17.83 7.82 19.91
N HIS A 265 -16.67 8.20 19.34
CA HIS A 265 -16.54 8.40 17.89
C HIS A 265 -16.78 7.09 17.15
N LEU A 266 -16.10 6.01 17.54
CA LEU A 266 -16.22 4.70 16.90
C LEU A 266 -17.66 4.17 16.96
N GLU A 267 -18.31 4.23 18.13
CA GLU A 267 -19.70 3.80 18.31
C GLU A 267 -20.67 4.56 17.39
N ARG A 268 -20.48 5.88 17.23
CA ARG A 268 -21.29 6.71 16.32
C ARG A 268 -21.08 6.38 14.85
N GLN A 269 -19.87 5.95 14.47
CA GLN A 269 -19.56 5.61 13.08
C GLN A 269 -20.02 4.20 12.70
N ILE A 270 -20.19 3.30 13.68
CA ILE A 270 -20.65 1.91 13.48
C ILE A 270 -22.19 1.83 13.49
N ALA A 271 -22.89 2.74 14.19
CA ALA A 271 -24.35 2.76 14.30
C ALA A 271 -25.04 3.18 13.00
#